data_2712cac277a56089605fec8ccc40867d
#
_entry.id   2712cac277a56089605fec8ccc40867d
#
_cell.length_a   1.000
_cell.length_b   1.000
_cell.length_c   1.000
_cell.angle_alpha   90.00
_cell.angle_beta   90.00
_cell.angle_gamma   90.00
#
_symmetry.space_group_name_H-M   'P 1'
#
loop_
_entity.id
_entity.type
_entity.pdbx_description
1 polymer ?
#
loop_
_entity_poly.entity_id
_entity_poly.type
_entity_poly.pdbx_seq_one_letter_code
_entity_poly.pdbx_strand_id
1 'polypeptide(L)'
;MEFRVSDIAQLLQGTIEGDGNVIINDVCKIEEGKQGGLTFFSNPKYEHFIYSTEASAVIVNNDFVPSQPVKAVMIKVPDSRQALAQLLDMYEKMVPQKVGVEQPSYIASTAKLGEKVYVGAFAYIGEGARIGNNVKIYPQAYIGYGVQIGDDC
;
A
#
# COMPACT_ATOMS: atom_id res chain seq x y z
N MET A 1 0.68 -5.36 11.36
CA MET A 1 0.01 -6.59 10.89
C MET A 1 1.12 -7.53 10.49
N GLU A 2 1.03 -8.82 10.80
CA GLU A 2 2.13 -9.79 10.56
C GLU A 2 1.63 -10.85 9.58
N PHE A 3 2.46 -11.17 8.60
CA PHE A 3 2.19 -12.20 7.59
C PHE A 3 3.37 -13.15 7.49
N ARG A 4 3.11 -14.41 7.21
CA ARG A 4 4.18 -15.34 6.84
C ARG A 4 4.55 -15.16 5.37
N VAL A 5 5.81 -15.40 5.05
CA VAL A 5 6.27 -15.41 3.65
C VAL A 5 5.45 -16.39 2.82
N SER A 6 5.06 -17.55 3.39
CA SER A 6 4.20 -18.53 2.73
C SER A 6 2.83 -17.97 2.32
N ASP A 7 2.21 -17.16 3.19
CA ASP A 7 0.90 -16.57 2.92
C ASP A 7 0.99 -15.52 1.81
N ILE A 8 2.06 -14.70 1.84
CA ILE A 8 2.35 -13.71 0.80
C ILE A 8 2.61 -14.40 -0.54
N ALA A 9 3.43 -15.45 -0.56
CA ALA A 9 3.73 -16.18 -1.78
C ALA A 9 2.48 -16.84 -2.39
N GLN A 10 1.63 -17.45 -1.55
CA GLN A 10 0.37 -18.02 -2.01
C GLN A 10 -0.54 -16.97 -2.64
N LEU A 11 -0.64 -15.81 -2.01
CA LEU A 11 -1.41 -14.67 -2.48
C LEU A 11 -0.95 -14.17 -3.85
N LEU A 12 0.37 -14.07 -4.02
CA LEU A 12 1.00 -13.61 -5.25
C LEU A 12 1.15 -14.72 -6.31
N GLN A 13 0.68 -15.95 -6.01
CA GLN A 13 0.87 -17.14 -6.83
C GLN A 13 2.36 -17.38 -7.16
N GLY A 14 3.24 -17.04 -6.22
CA GLY A 14 4.68 -17.16 -6.34
C GLY A 14 5.22 -18.44 -5.74
N THR A 15 6.48 -18.75 -6.04
CA THR A 15 7.26 -19.82 -5.42
C THR A 15 8.27 -19.27 -4.44
N ILE A 16 8.58 -20.04 -3.39
CA ILE A 16 9.49 -19.63 -2.33
C ILE A 16 10.84 -20.35 -2.49
N GLU A 17 11.92 -19.59 -2.41
CA GLU A 17 13.26 -20.11 -2.18
C GLU A 17 13.75 -19.63 -0.78
N GLY A 18 13.73 -20.53 0.19
CA GLY A 18 14.08 -20.28 1.60
C GLY A 18 12.98 -20.68 2.58
N ASP A 19 13.01 -20.14 3.80
CA ASP A 19 12.05 -20.48 4.86
C ASP A 19 10.74 -19.67 4.73
N GLY A 20 9.67 -20.36 4.36
CA GLY A 20 8.32 -19.77 4.25
C GLY A 20 7.67 -19.36 5.58
N ASN A 21 8.24 -19.75 6.73
CA ASN A 21 7.71 -19.38 8.05
C ASN A 21 8.18 -18.01 8.56
N VAL A 22 9.09 -17.37 7.85
CA VAL A 22 9.59 -16.04 8.19
C VAL A 22 8.43 -15.05 8.25
N ILE A 23 8.42 -14.22 9.32
CA ILE A 23 7.36 -13.23 9.56
C ILE A 23 7.75 -11.90 8.93
N ILE A 24 6.80 -11.34 8.19
CA ILE A 24 6.88 -10.02 7.59
C ILE A 24 5.88 -9.09 8.28
N ASN A 25 6.33 -7.91 8.66
CA ASN A 25 5.50 -6.89 9.33
C ASN A 25 5.62 -5.50 8.70
N ASP A 26 6.49 -5.34 7.72
CA ASP A 26 6.73 -4.06 7.02
C ASP A 26 7.11 -4.28 5.56
N VAL A 27 6.93 -3.24 4.75
CA VAL A 27 7.41 -3.16 3.37
C VAL A 27 8.44 -2.04 3.28
N CYS A 28 9.62 -2.32 2.74
CA CYS A 28 10.73 -1.37 2.71
C CYS A 28 11.42 -1.35 1.34
N LYS A 29 12.17 -0.30 1.09
CA LYS A 29 13.06 -0.26 -0.07
C LYS A 29 14.21 -1.24 0.11
N ILE A 30 14.75 -1.73 -1.00
CA ILE A 30 15.80 -2.74 -0.97
C ILE A 30 17.08 -2.25 -0.28
N GLU A 31 17.41 -0.96 -0.44
CA GLU A 31 18.54 -0.31 0.20
C GLU A 31 18.34 -0.01 1.69
N GLU A 32 17.08 0.00 2.15
CA GLU A 32 16.70 0.29 3.55
C GLU A 32 16.15 -0.98 4.24
N GLY A 33 16.51 -2.16 3.72
CA GLY A 33 16.04 -3.44 4.22
C GLY A 33 16.35 -3.64 5.71
N LYS A 34 15.39 -4.18 6.45
CA LYS A 34 15.51 -4.52 7.87
C LYS A 34 14.83 -5.85 8.19
N GLN A 35 15.15 -6.42 9.33
CA GLN A 35 14.50 -7.65 9.79
C GLN A 35 12.97 -7.46 9.90
N GLY A 36 12.20 -8.43 9.41
CA GLY A 36 10.75 -8.35 9.29
C GLY A 36 10.28 -7.55 8.06
N GLY A 37 11.20 -6.96 7.28
CA GLY A 37 10.88 -6.22 6.06
C GLY A 37 10.72 -7.14 4.85
N LEU A 38 9.73 -6.81 4.02
CA LEU A 38 9.59 -7.32 2.66
C LEU A 38 10.04 -6.23 1.68
N THR A 39 10.88 -6.60 0.74
CA THR A 39 11.28 -5.71 -0.34
C THR A 39 11.01 -6.35 -1.71
N PHE A 40 11.28 -5.63 -2.79
CA PHE A 40 11.17 -6.15 -4.14
C PHE A 40 12.38 -5.76 -4.99
N PHE A 41 12.68 -6.60 -5.97
CA PHE A 41 13.73 -6.37 -6.94
C PHE A 41 13.18 -6.52 -8.36
N SER A 42 13.31 -5.46 -9.17
CA SER A 42 12.82 -5.46 -10.55
C SER A 42 13.80 -4.77 -11.52
N ASN A 43 14.75 -4.00 -11.02
CA ASN A 43 15.67 -3.23 -11.85
C ASN A 43 17.11 -3.73 -11.63
N PRO A 44 17.79 -4.27 -12.67
CA PRO A 44 19.16 -4.78 -12.57
C PRO A 44 20.17 -3.81 -11.98
N LYS A 45 19.95 -2.49 -12.12
CA LYS A 45 20.85 -1.48 -11.54
C LYS A 45 20.94 -1.57 -10.00
N TYR A 46 19.94 -2.14 -9.36
CA TYR A 46 19.88 -2.32 -7.89
C TYR A 46 20.28 -3.74 -7.45
N GLU A 47 20.82 -4.57 -8.35
CA GLU A 47 21.16 -5.96 -8.04
C GLU A 47 22.13 -6.07 -6.86
N HIS A 48 23.08 -5.16 -6.73
CA HIS A 48 24.04 -5.16 -5.63
C HIS A 48 23.38 -5.05 -4.25
N PHE A 49 22.19 -4.41 -4.15
CA PHE A 49 21.47 -4.31 -2.89
C PHE A 49 20.81 -5.64 -2.47
N ILE A 50 20.46 -6.53 -3.42
CA ILE A 50 19.83 -7.81 -3.05
C ILE A 50 20.77 -8.70 -2.23
N TYR A 51 22.08 -8.54 -2.40
CA TYR A 51 23.10 -9.29 -1.68
C TYR A 51 23.47 -8.68 -0.33
N SER A 52 23.17 -7.40 -0.12
CA SER A 52 23.50 -6.64 1.10
C SER A 52 22.30 -6.28 1.95
N THR A 53 21.07 -6.42 1.43
CA THR A 53 19.87 -6.05 2.17
C THR A 53 19.69 -6.88 3.44
N GLU A 54 19.24 -6.24 4.51
CA GLU A 54 18.85 -6.87 5.77
C GLU A 54 17.35 -7.23 5.81
N ALA A 55 16.64 -7.05 4.67
CA ALA A 55 15.23 -7.46 4.55
C ALA A 55 15.08 -8.97 4.76
N SER A 56 14.02 -9.39 5.40
CA SER A 56 13.73 -10.80 5.64
C SER A 56 13.27 -11.55 4.40
N ALA A 57 12.59 -10.86 3.48
CA ALA A 57 12.18 -11.45 2.21
C ALA A 57 12.28 -10.43 1.06
N VAL A 58 12.42 -10.94 -0.16
CA VAL A 58 12.47 -10.16 -1.39
C VAL A 58 11.62 -10.80 -2.49
N ILE A 59 10.76 -9.98 -3.12
CA ILE A 59 10.01 -10.39 -4.31
C ILE A 59 10.89 -10.18 -5.54
N VAL A 60 11.06 -11.21 -6.34
CA VAL A 60 11.87 -11.21 -7.55
C VAL A 60 11.12 -11.80 -8.73
N ASN A 61 11.53 -11.48 -9.96
CA ASN A 61 10.98 -12.13 -11.14
C ASN A 61 11.42 -13.61 -11.22
N ASN A 62 10.61 -14.46 -11.83
CA ASN A 62 10.90 -15.89 -12.00
C ASN A 62 12.22 -16.18 -12.74
N ASP A 63 12.61 -15.30 -13.65
CA ASP A 63 13.83 -15.40 -14.45
C ASP A 63 15.09 -14.89 -13.71
N PHE A 64 14.92 -14.31 -12.53
CA PHE A 64 16.05 -13.84 -11.75
C PHE A 64 16.88 -15.02 -11.22
N VAL A 65 18.15 -15.04 -11.58
CA VAL A 65 19.16 -15.98 -11.07
C VAL A 65 20.23 -15.17 -10.36
N PRO A 66 20.34 -15.29 -9.02
CA PRO A 66 21.33 -14.53 -8.29
C PRO A 66 22.76 -14.99 -8.63
N SER A 67 23.67 -14.04 -8.79
CA SER A 67 25.10 -14.32 -9.03
C SER A 67 25.88 -14.61 -7.74
N GLN A 68 25.28 -14.32 -6.57
CA GLN A 68 25.81 -14.56 -5.23
C GLN A 68 24.71 -15.05 -4.29
N PRO A 69 25.05 -15.66 -3.14
CA PRO A 69 24.05 -16.06 -2.16
C PRO A 69 23.23 -14.88 -1.67
N VAL A 70 21.90 -15.03 -1.66
CA VAL A 70 20.95 -14.05 -1.13
C VAL A 70 20.53 -14.50 0.26
N LYS A 71 20.63 -13.63 1.26
CA LYS A 71 20.25 -13.92 2.66
C LYS A 71 18.74 -13.90 2.85
N ALA A 72 18.05 -12.98 2.16
CA ALA A 72 16.61 -12.84 2.23
C ALA A 72 15.90 -14.04 1.60
N VAL A 73 14.74 -14.42 2.10
CA VAL A 73 13.88 -15.41 1.46
C VAL A 73 13.37 -14.83 0.14
N MET A 74 13.55 -15.52 -0.96
CA MET A 74 13.08 -15.07 -2.26
C MET A 74 11.66 -15.58 -2.55
N ILE A 75 10.77 -14.66 -2.93
CA ILE A 75 9.45 -14.98 -3.48
C ILE A 75 9.52 -14.72 -4.98
N LYS A 76 9.54 -15.77 -5.77
CA LYS A 76 9.59 -15.70 -7.24
C LYS A 76 8.19 -15.58 -7.83
N VAL A 77 8.00 -14.56 -8.65
CA VAL A 77 6.74 -14.22 -9.31
C VAL A 77 6.95 -13.89 -10.78
N PRO A 78 5.91 -13.94 -11.64
CA PRO A 78 6.05 -13.57 -13.06
C PRO A 78 6.48 -12.11 -13.26
N ASP A 79 5.96 -11.19 -12.44
CA ASP A 79 6.30 -9.75 -12.47
C ASP A 79 6.32 -9.19 -11.04
N SER A 80 7.52 -8.85 -10.55
CA SER A 80 7.72 -8.35 -9.18
C SER A 80 7.12 -6.97 -8.93
N ARG A 81 6.97 -6.13 -9.97
CA ARG A 81 6.31 -4.81 -9.84
C ARG A 81 4.81 -4.96 -9.69
N GLN A 82 4.21 -5.81 -10.53
CA GLN A 82 2.78 -6.10 -10.46
C GLN A 82 2.43 -6.78 -9.13
N ALA A 83 3.26 -7.72 -8.67
CA ALA A 83 3.10 -8.39 -7.40
C ALA A 83 3.13 -7.41 -6.21
N LEU A 84 4.07 -6.45 -6.22
CA LEU A 84 4.12 -5.40 -5.20
C LEU A 84 2.86 -4.52 -5.22
N ALA A 85 2.42 -4.09 -6.40
CA ALA A 85 1.20 -3.27 -6.53
C ALA A 85 -0.03 -4.02 -5.99
N GLN A 86 -0.16 -5.31 -6.31
CA GLN A 86 -1.24 -6.17 -5.80
C GLN A 86 -1.19 -6.30 -4.28
N LEU A 87 0.00 -6.46 -3.69
CA LEU A 87 0.18 -6.56 -2.25
C LEU A 87 -0.23 -5.27 -1.54
N LEU A 88 0.17 -4.11 -2.08
CA LEU A 88 -0.17 -2.81 -1.52
C LEU A 88 -1.67 -2.52 -1.61
N ASP A 89 -2.32 -2.83 -2.73
CA ASP A 89 -3.78 -2.70 -2.89
C ASP A 89 -4.55 -3.57 -1.88
N MET A 90 -4.07 -4.78 -1.63
CA MET A 90 -4.69 -5.65 -0.63
C MET A 90 -4.47 -5.13 0.79
N TYR A 91 -3.26 -4.66 1.10
CA TYR A 91 -2.97 -4.06 2.41
C TYR A 91 -3.89 -2.86 2.68
N GLU A 92 -4.07 -1.99 1.69
CA GLU A 92 -4.98 -0.84 1.78
C GLU A 92 -6.43 -1.27 2.06
N LYS A 93 -6.91 -2.34 1.42
CA LYS A 93 -8.25 -2.89 1.64
C LYS A 93 -8.42 -3.53 3.02
N MET A 94 -7.35 -4.02 3.64
CA MET A 94 -7.36 -4.59 4.99
C MET A 94 -7.35 -3.52 6.09
N VAL A 95 -6.88 -2.31 5.80
CA VAL A 95 -6.91 -1.19 6.76
C VAL A 95 -8.35 -0.68 6.87
N PRO A 96 -8.92 -0.59 8.11
CA PRO A 96 -10.26 -0.06 8.30
C PRO A 96 -10.39 1.34 7.70
N GLN A 97 -11.24 1.48 6.69
CA GLN A 97 -11.47 2.76 6.04
C GLN A 97 -12.33 3.64 6.94
N LYS A 98 -11.85 4.84 7.25
CA LYS A 98 -12.66 5.84 7.96
C LYS A 98 -13.85 6.24 7.11
N VAL A 99 -15.03 6.32 7.74
CA VAL A 99 -16.28 6.79 7.13
C VAL A 99 -17.00 7.67 8.13
N GLY A 100 -17.71 8.68 7.63
CA GLY A 100 -18.49 9.59 8.45
C GLY A 100 -17.84 10.96 8.64
N VAL A 101 -18.50 11.81 9.41
CA VAL A 101 -18.12 13.21 9.60
C VAL A 101 -17.62 13.41 11.02
N GLU A 102 -16.36 13.80 11.16
CA GLU A 102 -15.79 14.20 12.45
C GLU A 102 -16.17 15.65 12.79
N GLN A 103 -16.35 15.93 14.07
CA GLN A 103 -16.66 17.27 14.54
C GLN A 103 -15.50 17.86 15.38
N PRO A 104 -15.32 19.19 15.35
CA PRO A 104 -16.05 20.17 14.53
C PRO A 104 -15.61 20.14 13.07
N SER A 105 -16.55 20.23 12.15
CA SER A 105 -16.33 20.44 10.72
C SER A 105 -17.48 21.28 10.16
N TYR A 106 -17.28 21.93 9.02
CA TYR A 106 -18.31 22.69 8.35
C TYR A 106 -18.66 22.07 7.00
N ILE A 107 -19.91 21.77 6.79
CA ILE A 107 -20.45 21.32 5.51
C ILE A 107 -21.64 22.21 5.15
N ALA A 108 -21.52 22.95 4.07
CA ALA A 108 -22.58 23.82 3.59
C ALA A 108 -23.86 23.01 3.30
N SER A 109 -25.01 23.58 3.62
CA SER A 109 -26.31 22.92 3.43
C SER A 109 -26.64 22.56 1.98
N THR A 110 -26.00 23.24 1.03
CA THR A 110 -26.12 23.03 -0.43
C THR A 110 -25.09 22.04 -0.98
N ALA A 111 -24.11 21.63 -0.17
CA ALA A 111 -23.15 20.61 -0.55
C ALA A 111 -23.80 19.22 -0.63
N LYS A 112 -23.36 18.40 -1.57
CA LYS A 112 -23.82 17.03 -1.74
C LYS A 112 -22.65 16.06 -1.52
N LEU A 113 -22.82 15.13 -0.59
CA LEU A 113 -21.86 14.07 -0.32
C LEU A 113 -22.42 12.75 -0.82
N GLY A 114 -21.57 11.95 -1.46
CA GLY A 114 -21.86 10.59 -1.86
C GLY A 114 -21.87 9.61 -0.67
N GLU A 115 -21.85 8.34 -0.99
CA GLU A 115 -21.82 7.26 0.01
C GLU A 115 -20.38 7.03 0.53
N LYS A 116 -20.26 6.56 1.78
CA LYS A 116 -18.97 6.19 2.42
C LYS A 116 -17.93 7.31 2.42
N VAL A 117 -18.36 8.57 2.40
CA VAL A 117 -17.46 9.72 2.50
C VAL A 117 -16.95 9.85 3.94
N TYR A 118 -15.66 10.15 4.09
CA TYR A 118 -15.05 10.57 5.35
C TYR A 118 -14.75 12.07 5.29
N VAL A 119 -15.15 12.79 6.33
CA VAL A 119 -14.84 14.22 6.51
C VAL A 119 -14.16 14.38 7.86
N GLY A 120 -12.87 14.72 7.84
CA GLY A 120 -12.06 14.90 9.03
C GLY A 120 -12.39 16.19 9.78
N ALA A 121 -11.97 16.25 11.05
CA ALA A 121 -12.20 17.40 11.91
C ALA A 121 -11.61 18.70 11.32
N PHE A 122 -12.31 19.82 11.53
CA PHE A 122 -11.94 21.14 11.01
C PHE A 122 -11.89 21.25 9.46
N ALA A 123 -12.41 20.26 8.73
CA ALA A 123 -12.58 20.40 7.29
C ALA A 123 -13.72 21.38 6.98
N TYR A 124 -13.58 22.10 5.89
CA TYR A 124 -14.57 23.03 5.37
C TYR A 124 -15.03 22.57 3.98
N ILE A 125 -16.32 22.37 3.81
CA ILE A 125 -16.94 22.04 2.52
C ILE A 125 -17.92 23.16 2.14
N GLY A 126 -17.58 23.91 1.09
CA GLY A 126 -18.30 25.09 0.64
C GLY A 126 -19.62 24.79 -0.07
N GLU A 127 -20.38 25.88 -0.29
CA GLU A 127 -21.69 25.84 -0.95
C GLU A 127 -21.59 25.23 -2.36
N GLY A 128 -22.57 24.41 -2.72
CA GLY A 128 -22.68 23.79 -4.04
C GLY A 128 -21.61 22.74 -4.35
N ALA A 129 -20.72 22.41 -3.41
CA ALA A 129 -19.74 21.37 -3.60
C ALA A 129 -20.41 20.02 -3.82
N ARG A 130 -19.82 19.19 -4.69
CA ARG A 130 -20.29 17.82 -4.99
C ARG A 130 -19.16 16.85 -4.76
N ILE A 131 -19.33 15.98 -3.78
CA ILE A 131 -18.35 14.99 -3.36
C ILE A 131 -18.89 13.62 -3.76
N GLY A 132 -18.10 12.88 -4.53
CA GLY A 132 -18.44 11.52 -4.97
C GLY A 132 -18.44 10.50 -3.85
N ASN A 133 -18.60 9.23 -4.22
CA ASN A 133 -18.60 8.11 -3.30
C ASN A 133 -17.19 7.75 -2.84
N ASN A 134 -17.06 7.21 -1.63
CA ASN A 134 -15.80 6.72 -1.08
C ASN A 134 -14.65 7.76 -1.04
N VAL A 135 -14.99 9.06 -0.96
CA VAL A 135 -14.01 10.16 -0.89
C VAL A 135 -13.53 10.33 0.56
N LYS A 136 -12.22 10.58 0.73
CA LYS A 136 -11.59 10.81 2.03
C LYS A 136 -11.08 12.25 2.12
N ILE A 137 -11.82 13.09 2.84
CA ILE A 137 -11.45 14.49 3.10
C ILE A 137 -10.80 14.55 4.49
N TYR A 138 -9.48 14.70 4.52
CA TYR A 138 -8.74 14.68 5.77
C TYR A 138 -8.90 15.97 6.59
N PRO A 139 -8.52 15.94 7.88
CA PRO A 139 -8.66 17.10 8.76
C PRO A 139 -8.05 18.38 8.18
N GLN A 140 -8.72 19.52 8.42
CA GLN A 140 -8.31 20.86 7.97
C GLN A 140 -8.30 21.08 6.45
N ALA A 141 -8.86 20.15 5.65
CA ALA A 141 -9.01 20.35 4.22
C ALA A 141 -10.05 21.44 3.92
N TYR A 142 -9.79 22.25 2.90
CA TYR A 142 -10.70 23.27 2.42
C TYR A 142 -11.20 22.93 1.02
N ILE A 143 -12.49 22.69 0.90
CA ILE A 143 -13.20 22.48 -0.38
C ILE A 143 -14.02 23.72 -0.68
N GLY A 144 -13.68 24.45 -1.73
CA GLY A 144 -14.31 25.71 -2.08
C GLY A 144 -15.71 25.59 -2.69
N TYR A 145 -16.28 26.74 -3.01
CA TYR A 145 -17.59 26.85 -3.66
C TYR A 145 -17.64 26.08 -4.99
N GLY A 146 -18.68 25.27 -5.19
CA GLY A 146 -18.96 24.57 -6.45
C GLY A 146 -17.93 23.53 -6.88
N VAL A 147 -16.97 23.19 -6.04
CA VAL A 147 -15.96 22.16 -6.33
C VAL A 147 -16.63 20.81 -6.56
N GLN A 148 -16.15 20.06 -7.55
CA GLN A 148 -16.57 18.69 -7.82
C GLN A 148 -15.39 17.73 -7.61
N ILE A 149 -15.58 16.71 -6.78
CA ILE A 149 -14.63 15.64 -6.49
C ILE A 149 -15.30 14.33 -6.94
N GLY A 150 -14.60 13.57 -7.79
CA GLY A 150 -15.09 12.28 -8.27
C GLY A 150 -15.07 11.21 -7.20
N ASP A 151 -15.48 10.00 -7.56
CA ASP A 151 -15.45 8.84 -6.66
C ASP A 151 -14.01 8.41 -6.34
N ASP A 152 -13.81 7.70 -5.21
CA ASP A 152 -12.54 7.08 -4.80
C ASP A 152 -11.34 8.05 -4.68
N CYS A 153 -11.59 9.28 -4.24
CA CYS A 153 -10.58 10.35 -4.12
C CYS A 153 -10.17 10.61 -2.66
#